data_9207c21a14a53a438c1545ae9f46ff7c
#
_entry.id   9207c21a14a53a438c1545ae9f46ff7c
#
_cell.length_a   1.000
_cell.length_b   1.000
_cell.length_c   1.000
_cell.angle_alpha   90.00
_cell.angle_beta   90.00
_cell.angle_gamma   90.00
#
_symmetry.space_group_name_H-M   'P 1'
#
loop_
_entity.id
_entity.type
_entity.pdbx_description
1 polymer ?
#
loop_
_entity_poly.entity_id
_entity_poly.type
_entity_poly.pdbx_seq_one_letter_code
_entity_poly.pdbx_strand_id
1 'polypeptide(L)'
;MKPIYYVIGGTKLILTAAMFASISAHESSVVSRPDGKRLFERETFAGNGRTCATCHGSATGTISPVEAQKRYKSNPRDPLFLHDGSDDGRGNGVSRILSDATVLVEIALPPNVSLADDPAARSVVVRRGIPSTLNTPALDRVLMLDGRQPDLASQAASAISGHAQAKRAPTEAEIHRITDFEATDEDFFSSPALRAFARGGPAPELPQGHTDAEKRGRRFFEDATDLADLKHGACAACHSGPMLNETNELLYAVAKVPVHTRFQSVRVSELNEAGNPLHEFVFTNPDNTTTRFMSPDPGRALITGVGKESGLFDNVNAFKIPTLWGVSRTAPYFHDNSARTLEDVVAHYNKFFEVASDVDGPGPKPPLIVLTPGDQADIVAYLKLLK
;
A
#
# COMPACT_ATOMS: atom_id res chain seq x y z
N MET A 1 -16.43 63.19 -47.24
CA MET A 1 -15.89 64.43 -46.73
C MET A 1 -14.54 64.15 -46.12
N LYS A 2 -13.51 64.91 -46.49
CA LYS A 2 -12.10 64.67 -46.23
C LYS A 2 -11.70 65.00 -44.78
N PRO A 3 -10.64 64.41 -44.24
CA PRO A 3 -10.19 64.61 -42.89
C PRO A 3 -9.32 65.86 -42.73
N ILE A 4 -9.36 66.46 -41.56
CA ILE A 4 -8.46 67.55 -41.14
C ILE A 4 -7.43 67.00 -40.20
N TYR A 5 -6.15 67.17 -40.62
CA TYR A 5 -5.00 66.88 -39.77
C TYR A 5 -4.67 68.12 -38.91
N TYR A 6 -4.37 67.87 -37.61
CA TYR A 6 -3.58 68.83 -36.82
C TYR A 6 -2.32 68.14 -36.30
N VAL A 7 -1.20 68.69 -36.74
CA VAL A 7 0.14 68.38 -36.23
C VAL A 7 0.41 69.42 -35.12
N ILE A 8 0.73 68.94 -33.90
CA ILE A 8 1.41 69.76 -32.93
C ILE A 8 2.61 68.92 -32.37
N GLY A 9 3.77 69.49 -32.65
CA GLY A 9 5.06 68.90 -32.24
C GLY A 9 5.37 69.09 -30.77
N GLY A 10 6.30 68.36 -30.29
CA GLY A 10 7.01 68.77 -29.08
C GLY A 10 7.43 67.64 -28.15
N THR A 11 8.69 67.45 -28.14
CA THR A 11 9.54 67.02 -27.04
C THR A 11 9.55 65.53 -26.67
N LYS A 12 10.58 64.84 -27.12
CA LYS A 12 11.01 63.51 -26.65
C LYS A 12 11.49 63.60 -25.23
N LEU A 13 10.75 63.06 -24.28
CA LEU A 13 11.25 62.77 -22.97
C LEU A 13 11.65 61.29 -22.97
N ILE A 14 12.96 60.99 -22.96
CA ILE A 14 13.48 59.65 -22.81
C ILE A 14 13.39 59.32 -21.29
N LEU A 15 12.34 58.59 -20.90
CA LEU A 15 12.29 57.93 -19.61
C LEU A 15 12.96 56.55 -19.77
N THR A 16 14.19 56.44 -19.30
CA THR A 16 14.81 55.15 -19.03
C THR A 16 14.13 54.52 -17.85
N ALA A 17 13.17 53.64 -18.10
CA ALA A 17 12.63 52.76 -17.08
C ALA A 17 13.68 51.69 -16.79
N ALA A 18 14.41 51.84 -15.69
CA ALA A 18 15.18 50.77 -15.08
C ALA A 18 14.18 49.70 -14.57
N MET A 19 14.00 48.63 -15.35
CA MET A 19 13.37 47.41 -14.89
C MET A 19 14.28 46.79 -13.84
N PHE A 20 14.02 47.03 -12.57
CA PHE A 20 14.46 46.13 -11.52
C PHE A 20 13.69 44.83 -11.68
N ALA A 21 14.27 43.87 -12.40
CA ALA A 21 13.87 42.51 -12.32
C ALA A 21 14.20 42.03 -10.90
N SER A 22 13.19 42.05 -10.02
CA SER A 22 13.22 41.30 -8.79
C SER A 22 13.27 39.83 -9.16
N ILE A 23 14.48 39.30 -9.31
CA ILE A 23 14.73 37.86 -9.26
C ILE A 23 14.39 37.50 -7.82
N SER A 24 13.14 37.08 -7.60
CA SER A 24 12.81 36.26 -6.47
C SER A 24 13.65 35.00 -6.64
N ALA A 25 14.82 34.99 -6.03
CA ALA A 25 15.50 33.75 -5.76
C ALA A 25 14.52 32.91 -4.95
N HIS A 26 13.85 32.01 -5.63
CA HIS A 26 13.26 30.85 -4.99
C HIS A 26 14.49 30.12 -4.43
N GLU A 27 14.88 30.44 -3.22
CA GLU A 27 15.70 29.58 -2.42
C GLU A 27 14.90 28.27 -2.31
N SER A 28 15.12 27.39 -3.27
CA SER A 28 14.92 25.97 -3.06
C SER A 28 15.84 25.64 -1.89
N SER A 29 15.28 25.78 -0.68
CA SER A 29 15.91 25.25 0.50
C SER A 29 16.20 23.79 0.17
N VAL A 30 17.48 23.50 -0.11
CA VAL A 30 18.02 22.15 -0.03
C VAL A 30 17.86 21.77 1.44
N VAL A 31 16.63 21.38 1.81
CA VAL A 31 16.33 20.78 3.11
C VAL A 31 17.29 19.62 3.22
N SER A 32 18.21 19.70 4.15
CA SER A 32 19.35 18.81 4.18
C SER A 32 18.87 17.37 4.34
N ARG A 33 19.05 16.53 3.30
CA ARG A 33 18.78 15.09 3.35
C ARG A 33 19.26 14.41 4.65
N PRO A 34 20.39 14.83 5.26
CA PRO A 34 20.83 14.33 6.55
C PRO A 34 19.80 14.47 7.66
N ASP A 35 19.00 15.54 7.67
CA ASP A 35 18.00 15.76 8.74
C ASP A 35 16.79 14.84 8.62
N GLY A 36 16.27 14.62 7.41
CA GLY A 36 15.16 13.68 7.17
C GLY A 36 15.56 12.25 7.53
N LYS A 37 16.73 11.81 7.08
CA LYS A 37 17.29 10.49 7.43
C LYS A 37 17.48 10.34 8.95
N ARG A 38 18.04 11.35 9.61
CA ARG A 38 18.20 11.33 11.07
C ARG A 38 16.87 11.23 11.79
N LEU A 39 15.86 11.96 11.35
CA LEU A 39 14.51 11.90 11.92
C LEU A 39 13.90 10.51 11.73
N PHE A 40 13.99 9.94 10.55
CA PHE A 40 13.47 8.61 10.23
C PHE A 40 14.17 7.50 11.02
N GLU A 41 15.50 7.55 11.11
CA GLU A 41 16.30 6.48 11.70
C GLU A 41 16.48 6.59 13.22
N ARG A 42 16.45 7.78 13.80
CA ARG A 42 16.92 8.02 15.18
C ARG A 42 15.97 8.82 16.05
N GLU A 43 14.99 9.55 15.51
CA GLU A 43 14.12 10.38 16.32
C GLU A 43 12.98 9.54 16.92
N THR A 44 12.83 9.60 18.22
CA THR A 44 11.82 8.84 18.97
C THR A 44 10.66 9.71 19.46
N PHE A 45 10.73 11.01 19.25
CA PHE A 45 9.73 12.00 19.70
C PHE A 45 9.36 11.85 21.19
N ALA A 46 10.35 11.52 22.01
CA ALA A 46 10.20 11.20 23.43
C ALA A 46 9.19 10.07 23.73
N GLY A 47 8.96 9.19 22.76
CA GLY A 47 8.02 8.07 22.85
C GLY A 47 8.62 6.82 23.48
N ASN A 48 8.17 5.66 23.02
CA ASN A 48 8.55 4.34 23.54
C ASN A 48 9.92 3.81 23.04
N GLY A 49 10.72 4.65 22.40
CA GLY A 49 12.04 4.30 21.86
C GLY A 49 12.02 3.83 20.40
N ARG A 50 10.85 3.73 19.78
CA ARG A 50 10.73 3.41 18.34
C ARG A 50 11.02 4.62 17.47
N THR A 51 11.60 4.32 16.32
CA THR A 51 11.77 5.22 15.16
C THR A 51 11.08 4.59 13.95
N CYS A 52 10.98 5.30 12.84
CA CYS A 52 10.44 4.70 11.60
C CYS A 52 11.29 3.49 11.17
N ALA A 53 12.61 3.59 11.25
CA ALA A 53 13.54 2.50 10.94
C ALA A 53 13.43 1.29 11.89
N THR A 54 12.74 1.40 13.01
CA THR A 54 12.46 0.24 13.88
C THR A 54 11.67 -0.82 13.13
N CYS A 55 10.74 -0.41 12.27
CA CYS A 55 9.87 -1.29 11.50
C CYS A 55 10.17 -1.29 10.00
N HIS A 56 10.79 -0.24 9.47
CA HIS A 56 11.05 -0.05 8.05
C HIS A 56 12.57 -0.06 7.77
N GLY A 57 13.15 -1.27 7.66
CA GLY A 57 14.55 -1.42 7.31
C GLY A 57 14.85 -1.01 5.86
N SER A 58 16.01 -0.42 5.57
CA SER A 58 16.40 0.07 4.24
C SER A 58 16.42 -1.01 3.15
N ALA A 59 16.64 -2.28 3.51
CA ALA A 59 16.74 -3.35 2.53
C ALA A 59 15.38 -3.78 1.95
N THR A 60 14.32 -3.76 2.76
CA THR A 60 13.01 -4.36 2.44
C THR A 60 11.84 -3.40 2.69
N GLY A 61 12.07 -2.34 3.44
CA GLY A 61 11.03 -1.42 3.91
C GLY A 61 10.04 -2.03 4.90
N THR A 62 10.28 -3.26 5.36
CA THR A 62 9.41 -4.03 6.27
C THR A 62 10.26 -4.91 7.20
N ILE A 63 9.62 -5.72 8.04
CA ILE A 63 10.24 -6.71 8.94
C ILE A 63 9.77 -8.11 8.56
N SER A 64 10.71 -9.05 8.53
CA SER A 64 10.42 -10.48 8.41
C SER A 64 10.53 -11.20 9.76
N PRO A 65 9.94 -12.41 9.92
CA PRO A 65 10.13 -13.24 11.09
C PRO A 65 11.60 -13.53 11.38
N VAL A 66 12.39 -13.77 10.35
CA VAL A 66 13.84 -14.05 10.48
C VAL A 66 14.56 -12.84 11.07
N GLU A 67 14.23 -11.64 10.62
CA GLU A 67 14.82 -10.42 11.16
C GLU A 67 14.35 -10.14 12.59
N ALA A 68 13.07 -10.31 12.89
CA ALA A 68 12.54 -10.18 14.26
C ALA A 68 13.25 -11.14 15.22
N GLN A 69 13.41 -12.42 14.84
CA GLN A 69 14.13 -13.41 15.63
C GLN A 69 15.61 -13.04 15.86
N LYS A 70 16.29 -12.55 14.81
CA LYS A 70 17.67 -12.08 14.89
C LYS A 70 17.79 -10.91 15.88
N ARG A 71 16.87 -9.94 15.79
CA ARG A 71 16.84 -8.78 16.71
C ARG A 71 16.55 -9.20 18.14
N TYR A 72 15.58 -10.09 18.34
CA TYR A 72 15.26 -10.60 19.67
C TYR A 72 16.43 -11.33 20.31
N LYS A 73 17.13 -12.18 19.56
CA LYS A 73 18.34 -12.87 20.02
C LYS A 73 19.46 -11.90 20.41
N SER A 74 19.59 -10.79 19.69
CA SER A 74 20.60 -9.76 19.96
C SER A 74 20.21 -8.85 21.12
N ASN A 75 18.95 -8.45 21.17
CA ASN A 75 18.41 -7.55 22.20
C ASN A 75 16.94 -7.85 22.48
N PRO A 76 16.60 -8.66 23.48
CA PRO A 76 15.21 -8.94 23.85
C PRO A 76 14.42 -7.70 24.30
N ARG A 77 15.09 -6.57 24.56
CA ARG A 77 14.47 -5.28 24.92
C ARG A 77 14.42 -4.30 23.75
N ASP A 78 14.62 -4.79 22.52
CA ASP A 78 14.49 -3.95 21.33
C ASP A 78 13.09 -3.31 21.28
N PRO A 79 12.97 -2.00 20.98
CA PRO A 79 11.69 -1.31 20.90
C PRO A 79 10.67 -1.95 19.95
N LEU A 80 11.09 -2.75 18.98
CA LEU A 80 10.21 -3.53 18.11
C LEU A 80 9.22 -4.39 18.90
N PHE A 81 9.62 -4.92 20.06
CA PHE A 81 8.85 -5.87 20.87
C PHE A 81 7.93 -5.21 21.91
N LEU A 82 7.92 -3.88 21.95
CA LEU A 82 7.07 -3.12 22.85
C LEU A 82 5.69 -2.89 22.24
N HIS A 83 4.74 -2.44 23.06
CA HIS A 83 3.40 -1.98 22.64
C HIS A 83 2.75 -2.95 21.61
N ASP A 84 2.35 -2.47 20.46
CA ASP A 84 1.71 -3.25 19.39
C ASP A 84 2.58 -4.36 18.77
N GLY A 85 3.88 -4.37 19.03
CA GLY A 85 4.78 -5.47 18.69
C GLY A 85 4.71 -6.65 19.67
N SER A 86 4.22 -6.43 20.89
CA SER A 86 3.99 -7.50 21.87
C SER A 86 2.70 -8.28 21.60
N ASP A 87 2.58 -9.47 22.19
CA ASP A 87 1.41 -10.33 21.97
C ASP A 87 0.12 -9.74 22.53
N ASP A 88 0.20 -9.02 23.67
CA ASP A 88 -0.95 -8.42 24.36
C ASP A 88 -1.12 -6.91 24.10
N GLY A 89 -0.26 -6.30 23.28
CA GLY A 89 -0.26 -4.84 23.03
C GLY A 89 0.20 -4.00 24.22
N ARG A 90 0.68 -4.63 25.30
CA ARG A 90 1.09 -3.97 26.55
C ARG A 90 2.55 -4.23 26.93
N GLY A 91 3.27 -4.96 26.09
CA GLY A 91 4.69 -5.28 26.26
C GLY A 91 4.96 -6.71 26.75
N ASN A 92 3.94 -7.58 26.83
CA ASN A 92 4.11 -8.95 27.23
C ASN A 92 3.96 -9.91 26.05
N GLY A 93 4.89 -10.87 25.95
CA GLY A 93 4.96 -11.85 24.89
C GLY A 93 5.47 -11.27 23.55
N VAL A 94 6.11 -12.13 22.78
CA VAL A 94 6.70 -11.77 21.47
C VAL A 94 6.51 -12.87 20.44
N SER A 95 5.67 -13.88 20.74
CA SER A 95 5.52 -15.06 19.90
C SER A 95 4.99 -14.69 18.52
N ARG A 96 3.99 -13.81 18.45
CA ARG A 96 3.36 -13.35 17.20
C ARG A 96 4.37 -12.64 16.28
N ILE A 97 5.11 -11.67 16.80
CA ILE A 97 6.05 -10.93 15.94
C ILE A 97 7.26 -11.79 15.54
N LEU A 98 7.65 -12.77 16.36
CA LEU A 98 8.72 -13.72 16.03
C LEU A 98 8.25 -14.78 15.02
N SER A 99 6.97 -15.17 15.03
CA SER A 99 6.42 -16.15 14.08
C SER A 99 5.96 -15.51 12.78
N ASP A 100 5.24 -14.39 12.85
CA ASP A 100 4.49 -13.84 11.71
C ASP A 100 4.92 -12.43 11.32
N ALA A 101 5.79 -11.76 12.10
CA ALA A 101 6.19 -10.37 11.91
C ALA A 101 5.01 -9.39 11.76
N THR A 102 3.89 -9.67 12.45
CA THR A 102 2.72 -8.79 12.48
C THR A 102 2.74 -7.87 13.69
N VAL A 103 2.06 -6.75 13.59
CA VAL A 103 1.79 -5.82 14.68
C VAL A 103 0.29 -5.75 14.95
N LEU A 104 -0.09 -5.34 16.15
CA LEU A 104 -1.48 -5.05 16.49
C LEU A 104 -1.82 -3.65 15.98
N VAL A 105 -2.91 -3.54 15.22
CA VAL A 105 -3.40 -2.26 14.70
C VAL A 105 -4.78 -2.00 15.24
N GLU A 106 -4.94 -0.94 16.02
CA GLU A 106 -6.23 -0.48 16.47
C GLU A 106 -6.89 0.37 15.38
N ILE A 107 -8.09 0.00 14.98
CA ILE A 107 -8.89 0.68 13.96
C ILE A 107 -10.20 1.13 14.56
N ALA A 108 -10.48 2.43 14.48
CA ALA A 108 -11.77 2.97 14.91
C ALA A 108 -12.90 2.38 14.05
N LEU A 109 -13.99 2.00 14.70
CA LEU A 109 -15.19 1.54 14.00
C LEU A 109 -15.94 2.76 13.43
N PRO A 110 -16.37 2.71 12.17
CA PRO A 110 -17.30 3.71 11.62
C PRO A 110 -18.58 3.81 12.46
N PRO A 111 -19.26 4.96 12.46
CA PRO A 111 -20.44 5.18 13.31
C PRO A 111 -21.59 4.17 13.06
N ASN A 112 -21.65 3.60 11.88
CA ASN A 112 -22.67 2.60 11.48
C ASN A 112 -22.17 1.15 11.60
N VAL A 113 -21.01 0.92 12.25
CA VAL A 113 -20.42 -0.41 12.43
C VAL A 113 -20.27 -0.71 13.91
N SER A 114 -20.67 -1.91 14.32
CA SER A 114 -20.48 -2.43 15.68
C SER A 114 -20.00 -3.87 15.65
N LEU A 115 -19.48 -4.34 16.79
CA LEU A 115 -19.21 -5.76 17.02
C LEU A 115 -20.41 -6.40 17.67
N ALA A 116 -20.77 -7.62 17.25
CA ALA A 116 -21.93 -8.32 17.82
C ALA A 116 -21.70 -8.76 19.27
N ASP A 117 -20.46 -9.12 19.62
CA ASP A 117 -20.02 -9.55 20.96
C ASP A 117 -19.70 -8.37 21.89
N ASP A 118 -19.40 -7.18 21.34
CA ASP A 118 -19.19 -5.93 22.09
C ASP A 118 -19.76 -4.71 21.35
N PRO A 119 -21.08 -4.49 21.40
CA PRO A 119 -21.72 -3.36 20.70
C PRO A 119 -21.29 -1.98 21.21
N ALA A 120 -20.64 -1.91 22.37
CA ALA A 120 -20.13 -0.67 22.95
C ALA A 120 -18.72 -0.33 22.45
N ALA A 121 -18.00 -1.26 21.83
CA ALA A 121 -16.70 -1.03 21.27
C ALA A 121 -16.70 0.14 20.27
N ARG A 122 -15.64 0.92 20.29
CA ARG A 122 -15.41 2.03 19.35
C ARG A 122 -14.23 1.79 18.42
N SER A 123 -13.51 0.72 18.64
CA SER A 123 -12.38 0.27 17.84
C SER A 123 -12.30 -1.25 17.87
N VAL A 124 -11.57 -1.81 16.93
CA VAL A 124 -11.18 -3.22 16.90
C VAL A 124 -9.67 -3.29 16.70
N VAL A 125 -9.06 -4.30 17.34
CA VAL A 125 -7.63 -4.59 17.17
C VAL A 125 -7.46 -5.74 16.20
N VAL A 126 -6.75 -5.49 15.11
CA VAL A 126 -6.45 -6.48 14.06
C VAL A 126 -4.95 -6.75 13.97
N ARG A 127 -4.57 -7.92 13.47
CA ARG A 127 -3.16 -8.30 13.26
C ARG A 127 -2.79 -8.03 11.81
N ARG A 128 -1.77 -7.20 11.59
CA ARG A 128 -1.32 -6.86 10.24
C ARG A 128 0.19 -6.93 10.09
N GLY A 129 0.63 -7.36 8.92
CA GLY A 129 1.99 -7.18 8.48
C GLY A 129 2.34 -5.69 8.37
N ILE A 130 3.62 -5.37 8.52
CA ILE A 130 4.13 -4.02 8.34
C ILE A 130 4.26 -3.76 6.84
N PRO A 131 3.49 -2.83 6.25
CA PRO A 131 3.58 -2.56 4.82
C PRO A 131 5.00 -2.10 4.44
N SER A 132 5.54 -2.62 3.35
CA SER A 132 6.84 -2.15 2.87
C SER A 132 6.76 -0.69 2.43
N THR A 133 7.77 0.09 2.80
CA THR A 133 7.97 1.45 2.30
C THR A 133 8.68 1.47 0.94
N LEU A 134 9.04 0.31 0.38
CA LEU A 134 9.70 0.23 -0.91
C LEU A 134 8.75 0.67 -2.03
N ASN A 135 9.14 1.68 -2.81
CA ASN A 135 8.40 2.33 -3.90
C ASN A 135 7.13 3.09 -3.48
N THR A 136 6.58 2.83 -2.30
CA THR A 136 5.28 3.35 -1.87
C THR A 136 5.29 4.87 -1.60
N PRO A 137 6.22 5.47 -0.84
CA PRO A 137 6.13 6.88 -0.45
C PRO A 137 6.05 7.86 -1.63
N ALA A 138 6.78 7.59 -2.70
CA ALA A 138 6.82 8.46 -3.88
C ALA A 138 5.81 8.08 -4.96
N LEU A 139 5.42 6.81 -5.07
CA LEU A 139 4.77 6.27 -6.27
C LEU A 139 3.37 5.68 -6.01
N ASP A 140 2.96 5.56 -4.74
CA ASP A 140 1.62 5.06 -4.41
C ASP A 140 0.82 6.13 -3.63
N ARG A 141 -0.31 6.54 -4.19
CA ARG A 141 -1.23 7.50 -3.55
C ARG A 141 -2.11 6.85 -2.48
N VAL A 142 -2.17 5.52 -2.43
CA VAL A 142 -2.94 4.79 -1.43
C VAL A 142 -2.00 4.31 -0.34
N LEU A 143 -2.12 4.90 0.83
CA LEU A 143 -1.27 4.60 1.97
C LEU A 143 -2.00 3.71 2.98
N MET A 144 -1.24 2.89 3.70
CA MET A 144 -1.69 1.79 4.54
C MET A 144 -2.38 0.68 3.73
N LEU A 145 -2.57 -0.48 4.36
CA LEU A 145 -3.17 -1.66 3.71
C LEU A 145 -4.65 -1.47 3.34
N ASP A 146 -5.34 -0.58 4.05
CA ASP A 146 -6.78 -0.27 3.92
C ASP A 146 -7.06 1.13 3.35
N GLY A 147 -6.00 1.90 3.05
CA GLY A 147 -6.12 3.25 2.50
C GLY A 147 -6.63 4.30 3.50
N ARG A 148 -6.44 4.07 4.81
CA ARG A 148 -6.94 4.98 5.85
C ARG A 148 -6.19 6.30 5.95
N GLN A 149 -5.01 6.42 5.35
CA GLN A 149 -4.23 7.65 5.37
C GLN A 149 -4.31 8.36 4.02
N PRO A 150 -4.71 9.64 3.99
CA PRO A 150 -4.92 10.38 2.75
C PRO A 150 -3.61 10.79 2.06
N ASP A 151 -2.54 10.98 2.84
CA ASP A 151 -1.25 11.44 2.36
C ASP A 151 -0.10 10.98 3.28
N LEU A 152 1.13 11.14 2.81
CA LEU A 152 2.33 10.69 3.51
C LEU A 152 2.58 11.45 4.82
N ALA A 153 2.22 12.73 4.88
CA ALA A 153 2.38 13.55 6.09
C ALA A 153 1.44 13.06 7.21
N SER A 154 0.19 12.82 6.87
CA SER A 154 -0.80 12.25 7.79
C SER A 154 -0.40 10.83 8.24
N GLN A 155 0.15 10.02 7.32
CA GLN A 155 0.65 8.69 7.64
C GLN A 155 1.81 8.76 8.62
N ALA A 156 2.82 9.61 8.38
CA ALA A 156 3.98 9.77 9.26
C ALA A 156 3.56 10.28 10.65
N ALA A 157 2.70 11.31 10.72
CA ALA A 157 2.18 11.82 11.98
C ALA A 157 1.40 10.75 12.78
N SER A 158 0.56 9.97 12.11
CA SER A 158 -0.19 8.87 12.71
C SER A 158 0.72 7.75 13.23
N ALA A 159 1.77 7.39 12.49
CA ALA A 159 2.73 6.38 12.91
C ALA A 159 3.54 6.85 14.14
N ILE A 160 3.96 8.12 14.16
CA ILE A 160 4.68 8.72 15.30
C ILE A 160 3.79 8.72 16.56
N SER A 161 2.54 9.12 16.46
CA SER A 161 1.63 9.14 17.61
C SER A 161 1.22 7.74 18.07
N GLY A 162 0.84 6.87 17.15
CA GLY A 162 0.33 5.53 17.45
C GLY A 162 1.44 4.53 17.80
N HIS A 163 2.30 4.19 16.83
CA HIS A 163 3.30 3.13 17.01
C HIS A 163 4.48 3.53 17.90
N ALA A 164 4.98 4.76 17.77
CA ALA A 164 6.05 5.26 18.63
C ALA A 164 5.55 5.85 19.95
N GLN A 165 4.23 6.00 20.13
CA GLN A 165 3.63 6.55 21.35
C GLN A 165 4.28 7.89 21.78
N ALA A 166 4.49 8.77 20.82
CA ALA A 166 5.21 10.02 20.99
C ALA A 166 4.58 10.90 22.09
N LYS A 167 5.40 11.39 22.99
CA LYS A 167 5.01 12.36 24.04
C LYS A 167 5.23 13.80 23.57
N ARG A 168 6.06 14.00 22.54
CA ARG A 168 6.27 15.26 21.85
C ARG A 168 5.69 15.12 20.43
N ALA A 169 4.73 15.95 20.11
CA ALA A 169 4.23 16.01 18.74
C ALA A 169 5.35 16.48 17.78
N PRO A 170 5.46 15.86 16.59
CA PRO A 170 6.36 16.37 15.55
C PRO A 170 5.88 17.76 15.08
N THR A 171 6.82 18.62 14.74
CA THR A 171 6.52 19.88 14.05
C THR A 171 6.22 19.60 12.57
N GLU A 172 5.53 20.53 11.90
CA GLU A 172 5.29 20.45 10.44
C GLU A 172 6.59 20.31 9.66
N ALA A 173 7.63 21.05 10.05
CA ALA A 173 8.94 20.98 9.43
C ALA A 173 9.62 19.61 9.60
N GLU A 174 9.45 18.94 10.73
CA GLU A 174 9.95 17.59 10.95
C GLU A 174 9.20 16.58 10.07
N ILE A 175 7.87 16.66 10.03
CA ILE A 175 7.05 15.83 9.13
C ILE A 175 7.47 16.02 7.67
N HIS A 176 7.59 17.28 7.22
CA HIS A 176 8.02 17.57 5.85
C HIS A 176 9.40 16.96 5.52
N ARG A 177 10.37 17.03 6.44
CA ARG A 177 11.69 16.43 6.23
C ARG A 177 11.65 14.90 6.18
N ILE A 178 10.80 14.27 6.99
CA ILE A 178 10.60 12.81 6.97
C ILE A 178 10.00 12.41 5.61
N THR A 179 8.91 13.05 5.21
CA THR A 179 8.22 12.71 3.95
C THR A 179 9.04 13.01 2.71
N ASP A 180 9.83 14.09 2.71
CA ASP A 180 10.77 14.39 1.63
C ASP A 180 11.88 13.34 1.54
N PHE A 181 12.41 12.89 2.67
CA PHE A 181 13.38 11.79 2.72
C PHE A 181 12.78 10.51 2.16
N GLU A 182 11.59 10.10 2.63
CA GLU A 182 10.91 8.89 2.15
C GLU A 182 10.59 8.95 0.64
N ALA A 183 10.21 10.13 0.13
CA ALA A 183 9.82 10.29 -1.27
C ALA A 183 11.02 10.43 -2.24
N THR A 184 12.24 10.74 -1.76
CA THR A 184 13.36 11.10 -2.65
C THR A 184 14.62 10.27 -2.49
N ASP A 185 14.84 9.66 -1.31
CA ASP A 185 16.04 8.88 -1.04
C ASP A 185 16.02 7.54 -1.77
N GLU A 186 17.20 7.09 -2.19
CA GLU A 186 17.33 5.88 -3.00
C GLU A 186 16.95 4.59 -2.25
N ASP A 187 17.06 4.59 -0.94
CA ASP A 187 16.71 3.45 -0.09
C ASP A 187 15.20 3.07 -0.19
N PHE A 188 14.34 4.00 -0.65
CA PHE A 188 12.91 3.77 -0.83
C PHE A 188 12.52 3.30 -2.24
N PHE A 189 13.47 3.04 -3.12
CA PHE A 189 13.19 2.56 -4.47
C PHE A 189 13.83 1.19 -4.72
N SER A 190 13.06 0.28 -5.31
CA SER A 190 13.58 -1.03 -5.67
C SER A 190 14.53 -0.99 -6.87
N SER A 191 14.45 0.05 -7.70
CA SER A 191 15.35 0.23 -8.84
C SER A 191 15.56 1.70 -9.22
N PRO A 192 16.69 2.02 -9.92
CA PRO A 192 16.91 3.36 -10.46
C PRO A 192 15.82 3.82 -11.45
N ALA A 193 15.21 2.89 -12.18
CA ALA A 193 14.12 3.20 -13.14
C ALA A 193 12.88 3.75 -12.41
N LEU A 194 12.48 3.14 -11.31
CA LEU A 194 11.37 3.63 -10.48
C LEU A 194 11.67 4.98 -9.84
N ARG A 195 12.91 5.18 -9.39
CA ARG A 195 13.34 6.49 -8.90
C ARG A 195 13.32 7.57 -10.00
N ALA A 196 13.68 7.22 -11.24
CA ALA A 196 13.56 8.13 -12.37
C ALA A 196 12.08 8.43 -12.69
N PHE A 197 11.22 7.41 -12.66
CA PHE A 197 9.78 7.56 -12.87
C PHE A 197 9.14 8.49 -11.83
N ALA A 198 9.50 8.36 -10.56
CA ALA A 198 9.06 9.28 -9.49
C ALA A 198 9.43 10.75 -9.74
N ARG A 199 10.43 11.01 -10.58
CA ARG A 199 10.89 12.36 -10.98
C ARG A 199 10.37 12.81 -12.35
N GLY A 200 9.35 12.12 -12.88
CA GLY A 200 8.75 12.43 -14.19
C GLY A 200 9.42 11.75 -15.38
N GLY A 201 10.31 10.78 -15.14
CA GLY A 201 10.86 9.91 -16.18
C GLY A 201 9.82 8.95 -16.77
N PRO A 202 10.22 8.11 -17.75
CA PRO A 202 9.31 7.15 -18.37
C PRO A 202 8.81 6.11 -17.36
N ALA A 203 7.60 5.60 -17.58
CA ALA A 203 7.05 4.50 -16.81
C ALA A 203 7.95 3.25 -16.95
N PRO A 204 8.09 2.43 -15.89
CA PRO A 204 8.83 1.20 -15.97
C PRO A 204 8.13 0.21 -16.90
N GLU A 205 8.91 -0.55 -17.66
CA GLU A 205 8.41 -1.57 -18.57
C GLU A 205 8.54 -2.97 -17.93
N LEU A 206 7.60 -3.85 -18.27
CA LEU A 206 7.65 -5.25 -17.86
C LEU A 206 8.91 -5.93 -18.44
N PRO A 207 9.76 -6.58 -17.61
CA PRO A 207 10.93 -7.30 -18.08
C PRO A 207 10.57 -8.35 -19.13
N GLN A 208 11.39 -8.50 -20.18
CA GLN A 208 11.13 -9.46 -21.25
C GLN A 208 11.30 -10.93 -20.82
N GLY A 209 12.06 -11.16 -19.75
CA GLY A 209 12.48 -12.50 -19.34
C GLY A 209 13.67 -13.02 -20.15
N HIS A 210 14.56 -13.75 -19.51
CA HIS A 210 15.75 -14.35 -20.11
C HIS A 210 15.55 -15.84 -20.38
N THR A 211 14.95 -16.56 -19.44
CA THR A 211 14.63 -17.97 -19.52
C THR A 211 13.24 -18.22 -20.10
N ASP A 212 12.99 -19.43 -20.58
CA ASP A 212 11.67 -19.80 -21.09
C ASP A 212 10.59 -19.76 -19.99
N ALA A 213 10.95 -20.11 -18.74
CA ALA A 213 10.05 -19.99 -17.60
C ALA A 213 9.63 -18.54 -17.34
N GLU A 214 10.59 -17.61 -17.33
CA GLU A 214 10.33 -16.18 -17.14
C GLU A 214 9.46 -15.62 -18.28
N LYS A 215 9.72 -16.02 -19.53
CA LYS A 215 8.91 -15.58 -20.69
C LYS A 215 7.48 -16.13 -20.63
N ARG A 216 7.28 -17.38 -20.20
CA ARG A 216 5.93 -17.91 -19.98
C ARG A 216 5.25 -17.22 -18.80
N GLY A 217 5.98 -17.00 -17.71
CA GLY A 217 5.47 -16.27 -16.53
C GLY A 217 5.04 -14.83 -16.84
N ARG A 218 5.76 -14.14 -17.74
CA ARG A 218 5.40 -12.79 -18.19
C ARG A 218 3.99 -12.70 -18.75
N ARG A 219 3.50 -13.72 -19.45
CA ARG A 219 2.18 -13.73 -20.07
C ARG A 219 1.03 -13.57 -19.07
N PHE A 220 1.23 -13.89 -17.80
CA PHE A 220 0.24 -13.68 -16.76
C PHE A 220 0.12 -12.19 -16.34
N PHE A 221 1.14 -11.38 -16.64
CA PHE A 221 1.22 -9.96 -16.30
C PHE A 221 1.08 -9.03 -17.51
N GLU A 222 0.88 -9.58 -18.70
CA GLU A 222 0.51 -8.81 -19.89
C GLU A 222 -1.00 -8.67 -19.95
N ASP A 223 -1.49 -7.55 -20.49
CA ASP A 223 -2.92 -7.39 -20.71
C ASP A 223 -3.42 -8.46 -21.68
N ALA A 224 -4.45 -9.21 -21.25
CA ALA A 224 -5.07 -10.20 -22.09
C ALA A 224 -5.82 -9.52 -23.23
N THR A 225 -5.52 -9.92 -24.45
CA THR A 225 -6.18 -9.39 -25.66
C THR A 225 -7.40 -10.22 -26.06
N ASP A 226 -7.53 -11.44 -25.52
CA ASP A 226 -8.58 -12.40 -25.84
C ASP A 226 -9.27 -12.91 -24.56
N LEU A 227 -10.58 -12.69 -24.47
CA LEU A 227 -11.40 -13.22 -23.37
C LEU A 227 -11.48 -14.77 -23.35
N ALA A 228 -11.10 -15.44 -24.44
CA ALA A 228 -10.99 -16.89 -24.49
C ALA A 228 -9.72 -17.44 -23.82
N ASP A 229 -8.71 -16.60 -23.59
CA ASP A 229 -7.45 -16.97 -22.93
C ASP A 229 -7.23 -16.16 -21.64
N LEU A 230 -8.21 -16.17 -20.75
CA LEU A 230 -8.20 -15.40 -19.49
C LEU A 230 -7.11 -15.85 -18.51
N LYS A 231 -6.58 -17.04 -18.67
CA LYS A 231 -5.47 -17.53 -17.85
C LYS A 231 -4.22 -16.68 -18.02
N HIS A 232 -3.89 -16.35 -19.27
CA HIS A 232 -2.87 -15.35 -19.57
C HIS A 232 -3.47 -13.97 -19.34
N GLY A 233 -2.81 -13.12 -18.56
CA GLY A 233 -3.33 -11.83 -18.09
C GLY A 233 -4.08 -11.89 -16.76
N ALA A 234 -4.25 -13.06 -16.15
CA ALA A 234 -4.98 -13.19 -14.88
C ALA A 234 -4.38 -12.34 -13.74
N CYS A 235 -3.06 -12.23 -13.69
CA CYS A 235 -2.39 -11.37 -12.70
C CYS A 235 -2.51 -9.90 -13.09
N ALA A 236 -2.41 -9.56 -14.39
CA ALA A 236 -2.58 -8.21 -14.90
C ALA A 236 -3.99 -7.65 -14.61
N ALA A 237 -5.00 -8.51 -14.48
CA ALA A 237 -6.36 -8.09 -14.17
C ALA A 237 -6.45 -7.18 -12.93
N CYS A 238 -5.59 -7.44 -11.92
CA CYS A 238 -5.48 -6.63 -10.70
C CYS A 238 -4.13 -5.92 -10.57
N HIS A 239 -3.10 -6.39 -11.27
CA HIS A 239 -1.74 -5.85 -11.21
C HIS A 239 -1.35 -5.21 -12.54
N SER A 240 -2.05 -4.12 -12.89
CA SER A 240 -1.84 -3.32 -14.10
C SER A 240 -1.37 -1.90 -13.77
N GLY A 241 -1.21 -1.08 -14.80
CA GLY A 241 -0.68 0.27 -14.68
C GLY A 241 0.83 0.31 -14.41
N PRO A 242 1.43 1.50 -14.38
CA PRO A 242 2.89 1.66 -14.22
C PRO A 242 3.45 1.03 -12.95
N MET A 243 2.64 0.97 -11.90
CA MET A 243 3.04 0.42 -10.61
C MET A 243 2.53 -1.02 -10.37
N LEU A 244 1.88 -1.63 -11.34
CA LEU A 244 1.30 -2.98 -11.21
C LEU A 244 0.43 -3.12 -9.96
N ASN A 245 -0.45 -2.15 -9.72
CA ASN A 245 -1.21 -2.04 -8.47
C ASN A 245 -2.64 -1.54 -8.64
N GLU A 246 -3.21 -1.73 -9.82
CA GLU A 246 -4.59 -1.34 -10.14
C GLU A 246 -5.23 -2.33 -11.14
N THR A 247 -6.55 -2.35 -11.15
CA THR A 247 -7.33 -3.20 -12.05
C THR A 247 -7.34 -2.66 -13.48
N ASN A 248 -7.55 -3.55 -14.45
CA ASN A 248 -7.59 -3.22 -15.87
C ASN A 248 -8.95 -3.57 -16.52
N GLU A 249 -9.02 -3.38 -17.84
CA GLU A 249 -10.21 -3.64 -18.68
C GLU A 249 -10.63 -5.12 -18.65
N LEU A 250 -9.70 -6.06 -18.46
CA LEU A 250 -10.02 -7.48 -18.39
C LEU A 250 -10.92 -7.77 -17.18
N LEU A 251 -10.55 -7.27 -15.99
CA LEU A 251 -11.36 -7.48 -14.79
C LEU A 251 -12.72 -6.79 -14.90
N TYR A 252 -12.78 -5.62 -15.53
CA TYR A 252 -14.07 -4.99 -15.84
C TYR A 252 -14.93 -5.85 -16.78
N ALA A 253 -14.34 -6.43 -17.82
CA ALA A 253 -15.06 -7.27 -18.76
C ALA A 253 -15.67 -8.51 -18.10
N VAL A 254 -14.91 -9.20 -17.25
CA VAL A 254 -15.33 -10.48 -16.64
C VAL A 254 -16.09 -10.34 -15.33
N ALA A 255 -15.85 -9.30 -14.55
CA ALA A 255 -16.37 -9.17 -13.18
C ALA A 255 -17.01 -7.82 -12.87
N LYS A 256 -17.03 -6.89 -13.84
CA LYS A 256 -17.55 -5.51 -13.68
C LYS A 256 -16.86 -4.68 -12.60
N VAL A 257 -15.67 -5.07 -12.17
CA VAL A 257 -14.85 -4.25 -11.28
C VAL A 257 -14.33 -3.04 -12.07
N PRO A 258 -14.54 -1.80 -11.61
CA PRO A 258 -14.10 -0.62 -12.34
C PRO A 258 -12.59 -0.63 -12.58
N VAL A 259 -12.18 -0.18 -13.78
CA VAL A 259 -10.75 0.01 -14.11
C VAL A 259 -10.13 1.01 -13.14
N HIS A 260 -8.84 0.84 -12.86
CA HIS A 260 -8.08 1.62 -11.87
C HIS A 260 -8.56 1.47 -10.42
N THR A 261 -9.35 0.43 -10.12
CA THR A 261 -9.65 0.08 -8.72
C THR A 261 -8.36 -0.32 -8.00
N ARG A 262 -8.20 0.21 -6.77
CA ARG A 262 -7.00 0.03 -5.97
C ARG A 262 -7.16 -0.94 -4.80
N PHE A 263 -8.36 -1.42 -4.57
CA PHE A 263 -8.69 -2.35 -3.48
C PHE A 263 -9.39 -3.57 -4.04
N GLN A 264 -9.01 -4.74 -3.55
CA GLN A 264 -9.61 -6.00 -3.94
C GLN A 264 -9.55 -7.01 -2.80
N SER A 265 -10.61 -7.78 -2.61
CA SER A 265 -10.56 -8.98 -1.78
C SER A 265 -10.07 -10.15 -2.63
N VAL A 266 -8.96 -10.73 -2.22
CA VAL A 266 -8.44 -12.00 -2.77
C VAL A 266 -8.56 -13.12 -1.73
N ARG A 267 -9.53 -12.98 -0.82
CA ARG A 267 -9.93 -13.97 0.20
C ARG A 267 -8.82 -14.40 1.16
N VAL A 268 -7.85 -13.53 1.42
CA VAL A 268 -6.79 -13.84 2.39
C VAL A 268 -7.38 -14.03 3.78
N SER A 269 -8.29 -13.14 4.22
CA SER A 269 -8.94 -13.22 5.53
C SER A 269 -9.74 -14.51 5.71
N GLU A 270 -10.45 -14.95 4.66
CA GLU A 270 -11.28 -16.14 4.71
C GLU A 270 -10.50 -17.45 4.58
N LEU A 271 -9.42 -17.46 3.77
CA LEU A 271 -8.64 -18.68 3.52
C LEU A 271 -7.55 -18.92 4.58
N ASN A 272 -7.21 -17.90 5.38
CA ASN A 272 -6.15 -17.96 6.38
C ASN A 272 -6.65 -17.57 7.78
N GLU A 273 -7.85 -17.96 8.16
CA GLU A 273 -8.46 -17.65 9.46
C GLU A 273 -7.69 -18.20 10.67
N ALA A 274 -6.91 -19.25 10.47
CA ALA A 274 -6.16 -19.90 11.55
C ALA A 274 -5.18 -18.91 12.21
N GLY A 275 -5.40 -18.66 13.50
CA GLY A 275 -4.54 -17.79 14.30
C GLY A 275 -4.96 -16.32 14.40
N ASN A 276 -6.01 -15.90 13.67
CA ASN A 276 -6.60 -14.56 13.81
C ASN A 276 -7.92 -14.63 14.58
N PRO A 277 -8.17 -13.80 15.61
CA PRO A 277 -9.46 -13.73 16.27
C PRO A 277 -10.54 -13.29 15.26
N LEU A 278 -11.62 -14.05 15.21
CA LEU A 278 -12.80 -13.69 14.42
C LEU A 278 -13.74 -12.81 15.24
N HIS A 279 -14.23 -11.75 14.61
CA HIS A 279 -15.30 -10.91 15.14
C HIS A 279 -16.50 -10.95 14.20
N GLU A 280 -17.70 -10.93 14.75
CA GLU A 280 -18.91 -10.69 13.97
C GLU A 280 -19.13 -9.18 13.86
N PHE A 281 -18.95 -8.65 12.66
CA PHE A 281 -19.21 -7.24 12.35
C PHE A 281 -20.67 -7.05 11.92
N VAL A 282 -21.30 -6.00 12.44
CA VAL A 282 -22.66 -5.60 12.12
C VAL A 282 -22.63 -4.23 11.48
N PHE A 283 -22.97 -4.14 10.20
CA PHE A 283 -23.04 -2.90 9.44
C PHE A 283 -24.49 -2.46 9.29
N THR A 284 -24.83 -1.26 9.72
CA THR A 284 -26.11 -0.64 9.45
C THR A 284 -26.07 0.07 8.12
N ASN A 285 -26.85 -0.39 7.16
CA ASN A 285 -26.93 0.17 5.81
C ASN A 285 -27.75 1.48 5.79
N PRO A 286 -27.64 2.32 4.72
CA PRO A 286 -28.43 3.56 4.62
C PRO A 286 -29.94 3.39 4.67
N ASP A 287 -30.45 2.21 4.30
CA ASP A 287 -31.88 1.84 4.36
C ASP A 287 -32.31 1.25 5.73
N ASN A 288 -31.43 1.34 6.74
CA ASN A 288 -31.59 0.75 8.08
C ASN A 288 -31.63 -0.78 8.13
N THR A 289 -31.33 -1.47 7.05
CA THR A 289 -31.07 -2.92 7.11
C THR A 289 -29.68 -3.18 7.72
N THR A 290 -29.40 -4.42 8.12
CA THR A 290 -28.11 -4.80 8.66
C THR A 290 -27.47 -5.87 7.82
N THR A 291 -26.16 -5.71 7.56
CA THR A 291 -25.31 -6.76 7.00
C THR A 291 -24.40 -7.28 8.12
N ARG A 292 -24.29 -8.61 8.24
CA ARG A 292 -23.46 -9.28 9.25
C ARG A 292 -22.50 -10.24 8.58
N PHE A 293 -21.26 -10.27 9.06
CA PHE A 293 -20.28 -11.25 8.61
C PHE A 293 -19.18 -11.45 9.66
N MET A 294 -18.60 -12.64 9.64
CA MET A 294 -17.40 -12.97 10.43
C MET A 294 -16.16 -12.58 9.66
N SER A 295 -15.23 -11.90 10.30
CA SER A 295 -13.93 -11.61 9.72
C SER A 295 -12.86 -11.43 10.81
N PRO A 296 -11.61 -11.84 10.57
CA PRO A 296 -10.50 -11.46 11.43
C PRO A 296 -10.02 -10.02 11.16
N ASP A 297 -10.26 -9.51 9.96
CA ASP A 297 -9.94 -8.15 9.53
C ASP A 297 -10.76 -7.77 8.28
N PRO A 298 -11.80 -6.96 8.41
CA PRO A 298 -12.65 -6.56 7.30
C PRO A 298 -11.99 -5.59 6.30
N GLY A 299 -10.75 -5.15 6.56
CA GLY A 299 -9.99 -4.31 5.63
C GLY A 299 -10.67 -2.98 5.33
N ARG A 300 -10.88 -2.71 4.04
CA ARG A 300 -11.44 -1.46 3.53
C ARG A 300 -12.82 -1.12 4.09
N ALA A 301 -13.63 -2.12 4.42
CA ALA A 301 -14.97 -1.92 4.98
C ALA A 301 -14.95 -1.11 6.30
N LEU A 302 -13.91 -1.25 7.12
CA LEU A 302 -13.74 -0.45 8.34
C LEU A 302 -13.41 1.01 8.08
N ILE A 303 -13.01 1.37 6.86
CA ILE A 303 -12.67 2.75 6.50
C ILE A 303 -13.86 3.42 5.81
N THR A 304 -14.59 2.68 4.99
CA THR A 304 -15.72 3.21 4.22
C THR A 304 -17.04 3.15 4.97
N GLY A 305 -17.16 2.27 5.98
CA GLY A 305 -18.44 1.94 6.61
C GLY A 305 -19.40 1.17 5.70
N VAL A 306 -18.91 0.64 4.56
CA VAL A 306 -19.72 -0.13 3.60
C VAL A 306 -19.40 -1.60 3.75
N GLY A 307 -20.35 -2.37 4.22
CA GLY A 307 -20.19 -3.79 4.55
C GLY A 307 -20.22 -4.71 3.34
N LYS A 308 -20.95 -4.34 2.29
CA LYS A 308 -21.04 -5.13 1.07
C LYS A 308 -21.47 -4.26 -0.10
N GLU A 309 -20.78 -4.40 -1.19
CA GLU A 309 -21.19 -3.94 -2.52
C GLU A 309 -21.50 -5.17 -3.40
N SER A 310 -21.96 -5.01 -4.60
CA SER A 310 -22.40 -6.14 -5.43
C SER A 310 -21.21 -6.89 -6.09
N GLY A 311 -21.26 -8.22 -6.09
CA GLY A 311 -20.34 -9.08 -6.85
C GLY A 311 -18.94 -9.18 -6.25
N LEU A 312 -17.90 -9.20 -7.11
CA LEU A 312 -16.49 -9.23 -6.71
C LEU A 312 -15.97 -7.87 -6.22
N PHE A 313 -16.75 -6.80 -6.39
CA PHE A 313 -16.45 -5.49 -5.87
C PHE A 313 -17.05 -5.36 -4.47
N ASP A 314 -16.30 -5.77 -3.46
CA ASP A 314 -16.70 -5.75 -2.07
C ASP A 314 -15.62 -5.03 -1.24
N ASN A 315 -16.04 -4.17 -0.32
CA ASN A 315 -15.14 -3.55 0.64
C ASN A 315 -14.74 -4.50 1.77
N VAL A 316 -15.55 -5.55 2.00
CA VAL A 316 -15.29 -6.54 3.06
C VAL A 316 -14.07 -7.38 2.68
N ASN A 317 -13.12 -7.47 3.61
CA ASN A 317 -11.87 -8.19 3.43
C ASN A 317 -11.03 -7.68 2.22
N ALA A 318 -11.36 -6.48 1.72
CA ALA A 318 -10.59 -5.85 0.65
C ALA A 318 -9.41 -5.06 1.21
N PHE A 319 -8.27 -5.25 0.57
CA PHE A 319 -7.04 -4.54 0.89
C PHE A 319 -6.48 -3.89 -0.36
N LYS A 320 -5.58 -2.93 -0.15
CA LYS A 320 -4.87 -2.27 -1.23
C LYS A 320 -4.14 -3.30 -2.09
N ILE A 321 -4.31 -3.20 -3.41
CA ILE A 321 -3.49 -3.93 -4.38
C ILE A 321 -2.07 -3.35 -4.29
N PRO A 322 -1.08 -4.12 -3.81
CA PRO A 322 0.28 -3.61 -3.67
C PRO A 322 0.98 -3.53 -5.03
N THR A 323 2.01 -2.69 -5.13
CA THR A 323 2.93 -2.77 -6.27
C THR A 323 3.66 -4.11 -6.27
N LEU A 324 3.92 -4.64 -7.46
CA LEU A 324 4.76 -5.84 -7.62
C LEU A 324 6.24 -5.51 -7.83
N TRP A 325 6.57 -4.22 -8.07
CA TRP A 325 7.97 -3.82 -8.17
C TRP A 325 8.70 -4.00 -6.84
N GLY A 326 9.77 -4.77 -6.86
CA GLY A 326 10.55 -5.12 -5.68
C GLY A 326 9.95 -6.26 -4.84
N VAL A 327 8.89 -6.92 -5.31
CA VAL A 327 8.14 -7.92 -4.53
C VAL A 327 9.02 -9.05 -3.98
N SER A 328 10.05 -9.47 -4.71
CA SER A 328 10.98 -10.53 -4.25
C SER A 328 11.79 -10.17 -3.01
N ARG A 329 11.77 -8.90 -2.58
CA ARG A 329 12.50 -8.39 -1.41
C ARG A 329 11.63 -8.17 -0.19
N THR A 330 10.30 -8.21 -0.32
CA THR A 330 9.35 -7.69 0.69
C THR A 330 8.58 -8.78 1.42
N ALA A 331 9.07 -10.02 1.41
CA ALA A 331 8.48 -11.09 2.20
C ALA A 331 8.49 -10.76 3.71
N PRO A 332 7.47 -11.19 4.47
CA PRO A 332 6.32 -12.00 4.09
C PRO A 332 5.21 -11.18 3.40
N TYR A 333 4.23 -11.87 2.81
CA TYR A 333 3.23 -11.29 1.94
C TYR A 333 1.82 -11.34 2.53
N PHE A 334 0.89 -10.60 1.88
CA PHE A 334 -0.47 -10.32 2.29
C PHE A 334 -0.55 -9.39 3.50
N HIS A 335 -1.78 -8.97 3.83
CA HIS A 335 -2.01 -8.03 4.93
C HIS A 335 -1.70 -8.62 6.31
N ASP A 336 -1.76 -9.94 6.43
CA ASP A 336 -1.57 -10.72 7.66
C ASP A 336 -0.24 -11.49 7.71
N ASN A 337 0.62 -11.34 6.68
CA ASN A 337 1.87 -12.08 6.51
C ASN A 337 1.70 -13.61 6.42
N SER A 338 0.54 -14.10 5.99
CA SER A 338 0.24 -15.53 5.90
C SER A 338 1.06 -16.28 4.85
N ALA A 339 1.53 -15.59 3.80
CA ALA A 339 2.42 -16.17 2.80
C ALA A 339 3.88 -15.77 3.06
N ARG A 340 4.76 -16.76 3.20
CA ARG A 340 6.17 -16.55 3.53
C ARG A 340 7.07 -16.45 2.30
N THR A 341 6.64 -17.04 1.21
CA THR A 341 7.36 -17.14 -0.07
C THR A 341 6.48 -16.71 -1.23
N LEU A 342 7.07 -16.43 -2.38
CA LEU A 342 6.30 -16.17 -3.62
C LEU A 342 5.56 -17.43 -4.08
N GLU A 343 6.09 -18.59 -3.77
CA GLU A 343 5.45 -19.88 -4.01
C GLU A 343 4.14 -19.99 -3.21
N ASP A 344 4.12 -19.59 -1.93
CA ASP A 344 2.90 -19.54 -1.10
C ASP A 344 1.88 -18.55 -1.66
N VAL A 345 2.34 -17.38 -2.13
CA VAL A 345 1.48 -16.37 -2.76
C VAL A 345 0.78 -16.96 -3.98
N VAL A 346 1.51 -17.59 -4.89
CA VAL A 346 0.92 -18.15 -6.11
C VAL A 346 0.02 -19.36 -5.82
N ALA A 347 0.35 -20.16 -4.81
CA ALA A 347 -0.53 -21.25 -4.35
C ALA A 347 -1.85 -20.70 -3.75
N HIS A 348 -1.80 -19.57 -3.01
CA HIS A 348 -3.00 -18.89 -2.53
C HIS A 348 -3.87 -18.41 -3.70
N TYR A 349 -3.28 -17.78 -4.72
CA TYR A 349 -4.03 -17.31 -5.88
C TYR A 349 -4.68 -18.46 -6.66
N ASN A 350 -4.05 -19.64 -6.72
CA ASN A 350 -4.70 -20.82 -7.34
C ASN A 350 -5.99 -21.19 -6.59
N LYS A 351 -5.95 -21.22 -5.25
CA LYS A 351 -7.17 -21.44 -4.42
C LYS A 351 -8.19 -20.32 -4.59
N PHE A 352 -7.73 -19.06 -4.63
CA PHE A 352 -8.61 -17.93 -4.86
C PHE A 352 -9.36 -18.05 -6.19
N PHE A 353 -8.71 -18.43 -7.28
CA PHE A 353 -9.37 -18.61 -8.57
C PHE A 353 -10.42 -19.73 -8.56
N GLU A 354 -10.18 -20.81 -7.82
CA GLU A 354 -11.16 -21.87 -7.62
C GLU A 354 -12.44 -21.36 -6.95
N VAL A 355 -12.29 -20.63 -5.81
CA VAL A 355 -13.46 -20.14 -5.06
C VAL A 355 -14.10 -18.91 -5.69
N ALA A 356 -13.36 -18.12 -6.46
CA ALA A 356 -13.90 -16.94 -7.14
C ALA A 356 -14.88 -17.34 -8.26
N SER A 357 -14.69 -18.51 -8.88
CA SER A 357 -15.62 -19.03 -9.89
C SER A 357 -16.96 -19.52 -9.30
N ASP A 358 -17.00 -19.81 -7.99
CA ASP A 358 -18.17 -20.34 -7.29
C ASP A 358 -18.98 -19.27 -6.52
N VAL A 359 -18.61 -17.99 -6.65
CA VAL A 359 -19.33 -16.93 -5.93
C VAL A 359 -20.79 -16.85 -6.37
N ASP A 360 -21.70 -17.11 -5.42
CA ASP A 360 -23.12 -16.87 -5.63
C ASP A 360 -23.43 -15.37 -5.56
N GLY A 361 -23.96 -14.82 -6.65
CA GLY A 361 -24.30 -13.40 -6.72
C GLY A 361 -24.93 -13.03 -8.06
N PRO A 362 -25.64 -11.90 -8.16
CA PRO A 362 -26.29 -11.42 -9.37
C PRO A 362 -25.26 -10.78 -10.32
N GLY A 363 -24.33 -11.53 -10.86
CA GLY A 363 -23.34 -11.03 -11.79
C GLY A 363 -22.74 -12.14 -12.63
N PRO A 364 -22.00 -11.81 -13.71
CA PRO A 364 -21.28 -12.83 -14.44
C PRO A 364 -20.24 -13.48 -13.52
N LYS A 365 -20.26 -14.81 -13.44
CA LYS A 365 -19.22 -15.56 -12.74
C LYS A 365 -17.94 -15.47 -13.54
N PRO A 366 -16.79 -15.14 -12.91
CA PRO A 366 -15.51 -15.23 -13.61
C PRO A 366 -15.26 -16.69 -14.00
N PRO A 367 -14.64 -16.93 -15.17
CA PRO A 367 -14.32 -18.28 -15.58
C PRO A 367 -13.32 -18.90 -14.62
N LEU A 368 -13.42 -20.22 -14.44
CA LEU A 368 -12.47 -20.98 -13.63
C LEU A 368 -11.07 -20.89 -14.25
N ILE A 369 -10.13 -20.36 -13.49
CA ILE A 369 -8.71 -20.34 -13.83
C ILE A 369 -8.00 -21.37 -12.98
N VAL A 370 -7.32 -22.31 -13.63
CA VAL A 370 -6.49 -23.34 -12.96
C VAL A 370 -5.04 -23.14 -13.33
N LEU A 371 -4.22 -22.86 -12.32
CA LEU A 371 -2.77 -22.76 -12.48
C LEU A 371 -2.14 -24.13 -12.28
N THR A 372 -1.59 -24.70 -13.35
CA THR A 372 -0.79 -25.92 -13.22
C THR A 372 0.47 -25.69 -12.38
N PRO A 373 1.11 -26.72 -11.82
CA PRO A 373 2.39 -26.56 -11.13
C PRO A 373 3.46 -25.86 -11.98
N GLY A 374 3.44 -26.08 -13.31
CA GLY A 374 4.32 -25.39 -14.26
C GLY A 374 4.01 -23.88 -14.33
N ASP A 375 2.74 -23.51 -14.43
CA ASP A 375 2.32 -22.10 -14.43
C ASP A 375 2.75 -21.39 -13.14
N GLN A 376 2.54 -22.05 -12.00
CA GLN A 376 2.92 -21.49 -10.70
C GLN A 376 4.43 -21.22 -10.62
N ALA A 377 5.25 -22.18 -11.10
CA ALA A 377 6.69 -22.00 -11.14
C ALA A 377 7.12 -20.87 -12.12
N ASP A 378 6.49 -20.78 -13.28
CA ASP A 378 6.74 -19.74 -14.28
C ASP A 378 6.36 -18.33 -13.74
N ILE A 379 5.22 -18.20 -13.06
CA ILE A 379 4.79 -16.97 -12.42
C ILE A 379 5.82 -16.55 -11.36
N VAL A 380 6.23 -17.46 -10.49
CA VAL A 380 7.26 -17.18 -9.46
C VAL A 380 8.59 -16.75 -10.09
N ALA A 381 9.02 -17.42 -11.16
CA ALA A 381 10.23 -17.05 -11.88
C ALA A 381 10.15 -15.60 -12.40
N TYR A 382 8.99 -15.21 -12.94
CA TYR A 382 8.78 -13.84 -13.44
C TYR A 382 8.70 -12.80 -12.31
N LEU A 383 7.98 -13.07 -11.23
CA LEU A 383 7.90 -12.16 -10.09
C LEU A 383 9.28 -11.80 -9.52
N LYS A 384 10.23 -12.71 -9.58
CA LYS A 384 11.63 -12.48 -9.16
C LYS A 384 12.39 -11.47 -10.04
N LEU A 385 11.89 -11.18 -11.23
CA LEU A 385 12.47 -10.17 -12.15
C LEU A 385 11.97 -8.74 -11.86
N LEU A 386 10.83 -8.58 -11.22
CA LEU A 386 10.22 -7.27 -10.96
C LEU A 386 11.01 -6.54 -9.86
N LYS A 387 11.94 -5.66 -10.29
CA LYS A 387 12.88 -4.93 -9.42
C LYS A 387 12.54 -3.45 -9.34
#